data_f2c56af1344a41df03309ab84dc0997c
#
_entry.id   f2c56af1344a41df03309ab84dc0997c
#
_cell.length_a   1.000
_cell.length_b   1.000
_cell.length_c   1.000
_cell.angle_alpha   90.00
_cell.angle_beta   90.00
_cell.angle_gamma   90.00
#
_symmetry.space_group_name_H-M   'P 1'
#
loop_
_entity.id
_entity.type
_entity.pdbx_description
1 polymer ?
#
loop_
_entity_poly.entity_id
_entity_poly.type
_entity_poly.pdbx_seq_one_letter_code
_entity_poly.pdbx_strand_id
1 'polypeptide(L)'
;MHFIRRFGKTLLLIIAVSLVTLILSATISIWLSSSHNLHLPSLGTIRVRGVEAFGGNINTTQDGTQFIDWGTVYPGSLTNRSFYIKSISNEPITLQLILSNLTFQNSEGNNVTEALPVENPFSLTWNYTGSPLNPQEQIFVVLTLEVSSDPTFINFIINNDVKQFYFDITIKPVEQ
;
A
#
# COMPACT_ATOMS: atom_id res chain seq x y z
N MET A 1 -43.91 50.21 -5.26
CA MET A 1 -43.89 48.79 -5.62
C MET A 1 -42.60 48.33 -6.34
N HIS A 2 -41.63 49.19 -6.64
CA HIS A 2 -40.36 48.87 -7.30
C HIS A 2 -39.23 48.36 -6.36
N PHE A 3 -39.31 48.65 -5.06
CA PHE A 3 -38.24 48.34 -4.10
C PHE A 3 -38.15 46.83 -3.79
N ILE A 4 -39.29 46.16 -3.69
CA ILE A 4 -39.39 44.73 -3.35
C ILE A 4 -38.82 43.82 -4.47
N ARG A 5 -38.93 44.23 -5.72
CA ARG A 5 -38.39 43.46 -6.87
C ARG A 5 -36.88 43.48 -6.98
N ARG A 6 -36.20 44.54 -6.52
CA ARG A 6 -34.70 44.61 -6.48
C ARG A 6 -34.14 43.77 -5.35
N PHE A 7 -34.78 43.75 -4.18
CA PHE A 7 -34.38 42.97 -3.03
C PHE A 7 -34.42 41.45 -3.31
N GLY A 8 -35.42 40.97 -4.02
CA GLY A 8 -35.56 39.57 -4.40
C GLY A 8 -34.45 39.08 -5.35
N LYS A 9 -34.03 39.90 -6.31
CA LYS A 9 -32.95 39.56 -7.25
C LYS A 9 -31.60 39.50 -6.55
N THR A 10 -31.31 40.42 -5.64
CA THR A 10 -30.04 40.43 -4.86
C THR A 10 -29.98 39.26 -3.88
N LEU A 11 -31.09 38.92 -3.22
CA LEU A 11 -31.17 37.76 -2.34
C LEU A 11 -30.98 36.47 -3.12
N LEU A 12 -31.58 36.33 -4.28
CA LEU A 12 -31.44 35.15 -5.14
C LEU A 12 -30.00 34.98 -5.65
N LEU A 13 -29.33 36.08 -5.95
CA LEU A 13 -27.93 36.07 -6.37
C LEU A 13 -26.98 35.66 -5.23
N ILE A 14 -27.23 36.14 -4.01
CA ILE A 14 -26.45 35.72 -2.81
C ILE A 14 -26.63 34.23 -2.55
N ILE A 15 -27.86 33.72 -2.62
CA ILE A 15 -28.14 32.28 -2.45
C ILE A 15 -27.41 31.44 -3.52
N ALA A 16 -27.50 31.89 -4.78
CA ALA A 16 -26.83 31.16 -5.88
C ALA A 16 -25.31 31.12 -5.72
N VAL A 17 -24.67 32.24 -5.35
CA VAL A 17 -23.22 32.31 -5.10
C VAL A 17 -22.84 31.44 -3.91
N SER A 18 -23.59 31.45 -2.80
CA SER A 18 -23.35 30.59 -1.64
C SER A 18 -23.44 29.11 -1.97
N LEU A 19 -24.40 28.72 -2.81
CA LEU A 19 -24.58 27.34 -3.23
C LEU A 19 -23.43 26.84 -4.12
N VAL A 20 -22.97 27.68 -5.05
CA VAL A 20 -21.81 27.39 -5.91
C VAL A 20 -20.52 27.25 -5.06
N THR A 21 -20.34 28.14 -4.07
CA THR A 21 -19.15 28.08 -3.18
C THR A 21 -19.16 26.80 -2.33
N LEU A 22 -20.32 26.38 -1.81
CA LEU A 22 -20.46 25.13 -1.06
C LEU A 22 -20.14 23.89 -1.91
N ILE A 23 -20.63 23.85 -3.16
CA ILE A 23 -20.35 22.74 -4.09
C ILE A 23 -18.85 22.68 -4.44
N LEU A 24 -18.22 23.83 -4.73
CA LEU A 24 -16.79 23.91 -5.02
C LEU A 24 -15.94 23.49 -3.82
N SER A 25 -16.28 23.92 -2.61
CA SER A 25 -15.59 23.53 -1.39
C SER A 25 -15.68 22.02 -1.11
N ALA A 26 -16.86 21.42 -1.33
CA ALA A 26 -17.07 19.98 -1.15
C ALA A 26 -16.26 19.15 -2.17
N THR A 27 -16.22 19.58 -3.44
CA THR A 27 -15.44 18.88 -4.48
C THR A 27 -13.94 18.98 -4.25
N ILE A 28 -13.43 20.14 -3.80
CA ILE A 28 -12.02 20.33 -3.46
C ILE A 28 -11.63 19.49 -2.24
N SER A 29 -12.49 19.41 -1.21
CA SER A 29 -12.23 18.58 -0.02
C SER A 29 -12.17 17.09 -0.34
N ILE A 30 -13.04 16.59 -1.22
CA ILE A 30 -13.02 15.19 -1.68
C ILE A 30 -11.74 14.91 -2.49
N TRP A 31 -11.27 15.87 -3.27
CA TRP A 31 -10.04 15.74 -4.06
C TRP A 31 -8.77 15.78 -3.20
N LEU A 32 -8.76 16.59 -2.12
CA LEU A 32 -7.61 16.69 -1.19
C LEU A 32 -7.54 15.52 -0.19
N SER A 33 -8.68 14.92 0.17
CA SER A 33 -8.71 13.84 1.19
C SER A 33 -8.43 12.45 0.65
N SER A 34 -8.19 12.29 -0.66
CA SER A 34 -7.79 10.99 -1.22
C SER A 34 -6.33 10.68 -0.87
N SER A 35 -6.10 10.16 0.34
CA SER A 35 -4.81 9.61 0.75
C SER A 35 -4.44 8.43 -0.17
N HIS A 36 -3.30 8.53 -0.79
CA HIS A 36 -2.85 7.61 -1.81
C HIS A 36 -1.96 6.53 -1.19
N ASN A 37 -2.49 5.33 -1.02
CA ASN A 37 -1.76 4.17 -0.53
C ASN A 37 -1.23 3.34 -1.70
N LEU A 38 0.04 2.92 -1.63
CA LEU A 38 0.56 1.86 -2.48
C LEU A 38 0.30 0.52 -1.77
N HIS A 39 -0.49 -0.34 -2.39
CA HIS A 39 -0.78 -1.68 -1.91
C HIS A 39 -0.04 -2.68 -2.80
N LEU A 40 0.93 -3.40 -2.21
CA LEU A 40 1.75 -4.41 -2.87
C LEU A 40 1.42 -5.79 -2.28
N PRO A 41 0.52 -6.57 -2.85
CA PRO A 41 0.40 -7.99 -2.48
C PRO A 41 1.63 -8.76 -2.95
N SER A 42 2.04 -9.80 -2.22
CA SER A 42 3.17 -10.66 -2.60
C SER A 42 2.87 -11.50 -3.86
N LEU A 43 1.61 -11.58 -4.23
CA LEU A 43 1.08 -12.09 -5.50
C LEU A 43 -0.15 -11.23 -5.84
N GLY A 44 0.01 -10.02 -6.36
CA GLY A 44 -1.18 -9.25 -6.60
C GLY A 44 -0.98 -7.80 -7.03
N THR A 45 -2.01 -7.01 -6.97
CA THR A 45 -2.15 -5.71 -7.63
C THR A 45 -1.42 -4.60 -6.90
N ILE A 46 -0.52 -3.87 -7.59
CA ILE A 46 -0.08 -2.55 -7.17
C ILE A 46 -1.12 -1.54 -7.63
N ARG A 47 -1.79 -0.87 -6.69
CA ARG A 47 -2.58 0.32 -6.99
C ARG A 47 -1.84 1.53 -6.44
N VAL A 48 -1.28 2.31 -7.36
CA VAL A 48 -0.47 3.48 -7.04
C VAL A 48 -1.30 4.75 -7.10
N ARG A 49 -1.38 5.46 -5.96
CA ARG A 49 -1.66 6.89 -5.94
C ARG A 49 -0.65 7.54 -4.99
N GLY A 50 0.31 8.29 -5.54
CA GLY A 50 1.31 9.04 -4.76
C GLY A 50 2.73 8.49 -4.79
N VAL A 51 2.91 7.17 -4.97
CA VAL A 51 4.20 6.55 -5.29
C VAL A 51 4.02 5.48 -6.36
N GLU A 52 5.01 5.31 -7.20
CA GLU A 52 5.09 4.31 -8.24
C GLU A 52 6.26 3.39 -7.94
N ALA A 53 6.04 2.08 -7.98
CA ALA A 53 7.10 1.09 -7.88
C ALA A 53 7.37 0.46 -9.25
N PHE A 54 8.64 0.30 -9.61
CA PHE A 54 9.02 -0.22 -10.93
C PHE A 54 10.40 -0.87 -10.91
N GLY A 55 10.64 -1.69 -11.92
CA GLY A 55 11.94 -2.33 -12.17
C GLY A 55 12.37 -3.34 -11.11
N GLY A 56 13.60 -3.78 -11.18
CA GLY A 56 14.18 -4.75 -10.24
C GLY A 56 13.43 -6.08 -10.21
N ASN A 57 13.03 -6.51 -9.04
CA ASN A 57 12.31 -7.78 -8.80
C ASN A 57 10.77 -7.65 -8.82
N ILE A 58 10.22 -6.57 -9.37
CA ILE A 58 8.78 -6.46 -9.61
C ILE A 58 8.43 -7.23 -10.89
N ASN A 59 7.54 -8.19 -10.74
CA ASN A 59 6.95 -8.94 -11.84
C ASN A 59 5.56 -8.38 -12.16
N THR A 60 5.09 -8.60 -13.38
CA THR A 60 3.76 -8.16 -13.81
C THR A 60 3.05 -9.34 -14.48
N THR A 61 1.82 -9.61 -14.06
CA THR A 61 0.95 -10.62 -14.68
C THR A 61 0.37 -10.09 -15.98
N GLN A 62 -0.30 -10.97 -16.76
CA GLN A 62 -0.90 -10.58 -18.05
C GLN A 62 -2.02 -9.54 -17.94
N ASP A 63 -2.68 -9.48 -16.79
CA ASP A 63 -3.73 -8.49 -16.47
C ASP A 63 -3.18 -7.15 -15.92
N GLY A 64 -1.84 -7.01 -15.86
CA GLY A 64 -1.17 -5.80 -15.37
C GLY A 64 -0.96 -5.75 -13.86
N THR A 65 -1.31 -6.80 -13.13
CA THR A 65 -1.07 -6.91 -11.69
C THR A 65 0.42 -7.08 -11.42
N GLN A 66 0.98 -6.23 -10.56
CA GLN A 66 2.37 -6.32 -10.14
C GLN A 66 2.51 -7.12 -8.84
N PHE A 67 3.58 -7.90 -8.74
CA PHE A 67 3.87 -8.70 -7.55
C PHE A 67 5.37 -8.88 -7.35
N ILE A 68 5.75 -9.26 -6.13
CA ILE A 68 7.12 -9.65 -5.78
C ILE A 68 7.13 -11.16 -5.57
N ASP A 69 7.95 -11.86 -6.34
CA ASP A 69 8.19 -13.30 -6.16
C ASP A 69 9.38 -13.49 -5.21
N TRP A 70 9.12 -14.03 -4.04
CA TRP A 70 10.15 -14.34 -3.05
C TRP A 70 10.92 -15.63 -3.37
N GLY A 71 10.39 -16.48 -4.27
CA GLY A 71 10.94 -17.78 -4.57
C GLY A 71 10.83 -18.75 -3.40
N THR A 72 11.76 -19.70 -3.34
CA THR A 72 11.83 -20.64 -2.22
C THR A 72 12.57 -20.02 -1.04
N VAL A 73 11.92 -19.96 0.11
CA VAL A 73 12.48 -19.46 1.36
C VAL A 73 12.54 -20.60 2.39
N TYR A 74 13.44 -20.49 3.37
CA TYR A 74 13.63 -21.49 4.42
C TYR A 74 13.50 -20.83 5.80
N PRO A 75 13.03 -21.54 6.82
CA PRO A 75 13.10 -21.05 8.20
C PRO A 75 14.52 -20.58 8.58
N GLY A 76 14.63 -19.42 9.19
CA GLY A 76 15.89 -18.77 9.52
C GLY A 76 16.63 -18.09 8.37
N SER A 77 16.07 -18.10 7.16
CA SER A 77 16.68 -17.43 6.01
C SER A 77 16.31 -15.95 5.89
N LEU A 78 17.23 -15.21 5.25
CA LEU A 78 17.04 -13.84 4.80
C LEU A 78 16.97 -13.82 3.27
N THR A 79 15.96 -13.22 2.71
CA THR A 79 15.80 -13.09 1.26
C THR A 79 15.59 -11.62 0.88
N ASN A 80 16.37 -11.14 -0.08
CA ASN A 80 16.32 -9.75 -0.54
C ASN A 80 15.61 -9.64 -1.89
N ARG A 81 14.80 -8.57 -2.05
CA ARG A 81 14.22 -8.14 -3.31
C ARG A 81 14.39 -6.64 -3.46
N SER A 82 14.76 -6.19 -4.65
CA SER A 82 15.05 -4.78 -4.90
C SER A 82 14.22 -4.23 -6.05
N PHE A 83 13.86 -2.96 -5.95
CA PHE A 83 13.13 -2.21 -6.96
C PHE A 83 13.30 -0.71 -6.73
N TYR A 84 12.70 0.10 -7.59
CA TYR A 84 12.69 1.55 -7.45
C TYR A 84 11.31 2.03 -7.02
N ILE A 85 11.29 3.05 -6.17
CA ILE A 85 10.10 3.83 -5.82
C ILE A 85 10.31 5.24 -6.35
N LYS A 86 9.30 5.77 -7.05
CA LYS A 86 9.23 7.16 -7.49
C LYS A 86 8.09 7.86 -6.79
N SER A 87 8.35 9.03 -6.23
CA SER A 87 7.29 9.91 -5.75
C SER A 87 6.53 10.52 -6.93
N ILE A 88 5.20 10.33 -6.96
CA ILE A 88 4.29 11.05 -7.87
C ILE A 88 3.46 12.08 -7.11
N SER A 89 3.84 12.37 -5.86
CA SER A 89 3.28 13.45 -5.07
C SER A 89 3.74 14.81 -5.60
N ASN A 90 3.01 15.84 -5.29
CA ASN A 90 3.40 17.23 -5.56
C ASN A 90 4.05 17.90 -4.35
N GLU A 91 4.18 17.21 -3.22
CA GLU A 91 4.82 17.65 -1.98
C GLU A 91 5.80 16.57 -1.48
N PRO A 92 6.80 16.94 -0.63
CA PRO A 92 7.67 15.96 0.01
C PRO A 92 6.86 14.98 0.87
N ILE A 93 7.15 13.69 0.76
CA ILE A 93 6.48 12.61 1.49
C ILE A 93 7.51 11.73 2.19
N THR A 94 7.14 11.11 3.30
CA THR A 94 7.84 9.96 3.87
C THR A 94 7.08 8.68 3.58
N LEU A 95 7.73 7.53 3.73
CA LEU A 95 7.14 6.24 3.40
C LEU A 95 7.08 5.35 4.63
N GLN A 96 5.98 4.60 4.75
CA GLN A 96 5.79 3.54 5.74
C GLN A 96 5.60 2.21 5.03
N LEU A 97 6.31 1.18 5.51
CA LEU A 97 6.19 -0.21 5.05
C LEU A 97 5.27 -0.98 5.98
N ILE A 98 4.29 -1.68 5.41
CA ILE A 98 3.33 -2.50 6.17
C ILE A 98 3.23 -3.87 5.49
N LEU A 99 3.36 -4.93 6.28
CA LEU A 99 3.03 -6.30 5.89
C LEU A 99 1.66 -6.65 6.48
N SER A 100 0.79 -7.24 5.67
CA SER A 100 -0.57 -7.62 6.09
C SER A 100 -1.07 -8.86 5.34
N ASN A 101 -2.21 -9.41 5.78
CA ASN A 101 -2.93 -10.50 5.11
C ASN A 101 -2.05 -11.74 4.86
N LEU A 102 -1.17 -12.07 5.82
CA LEU A 102 -0.34 -13.27 5.72
C LEU A 102 -1.21 -14.52 5.72
N THR A 103 -1.01 -15.37 4.73
CA THR A 103 -1.71 -16.65 4.59
C THR A 103 -0.75 -17.76 4.19
N PHE A 104 -1.03 -18.99 4.67
CA PHE A 104 -0.28 -20.19 4.36
C PHE A 104 -1.18 -21.22 3.71
N GLN A 105 -0.67 -21.90 2.69
CA GLN A 105 -1.38 -22.98 2.00
C GLN A 105 -0.56 -24.27 2.03
N ASN A 106 -1.27 -25.38 2.23
CA ASN A 106 -0.67 -26.71 2.17
C ASN A 106 -0.54 -27.23 0.72
N SER A 107 -0.02 -28.44 0.54
CA SER A 107 0.13 -29.07 -0.79
C SER A 107 -1.17 -29.26 -1.55
N GLU A 108 -2.31 -29.32 -0.86
CA GLU A 108 -3.65 -29.44 -1.45
C GLU A 108 -4.27 -28.07 -1.83
N GLY A 109 -3.58 -26.95 -1.50
CA GLY A 109 -4.06 -25.58 -1.72
C GLY A 109 -5.02 -25.06 -0.64
N ASN A 110 -5.21 -25.82 0.46
CA ASN A 110 -6.06 -25.37 1.56
C ASN A 110 -5.34 -24.32 2.42
N ASN A 111 -6.09 -23.31 2.86
CA ASN A 111 -5.59 -22.32 3.81
C ASN A 111 -5.47 -22.95 5.21
N VAL A 112 -4.27 -22.91 5.78
CA VAL A 112 -3.95 -23.45 7.12
C VAL A 112 -3.51 -22.38 8.11
N THR A 113 -3.71 -21.12 7.79
CA THR A 113 -3.24 -19.95 8.57
C THR A 113 -3.85 -19.91 9.98
N GLU A 114 -5.08 -20.37 10.17
CA GLU A 114 -5.74 -20.38 11.49
C GLU A 114 -5.00 -21.26 12.52
N ALA A 115 -4.21 -22.24 12.06
CA ALA A 115 -3.42 -23.11 12.93
C ALA A 115 -2.03 -22.52 13.26
N LEU A 116 -1.72 -21.28 12.82
CA LEU A 116 -0.41 -20.64 13.02
C LEU A 116 -0.17 -20.37 14.51
N PRO A 117 0.92 -20.92 15.10
CA PRO A 117 1.17 -20.81 16.55
C PRO A 117 1.93 -19.53 16.95
N VAL A 118 2.41 -18.74 15.98
CA VAL A 118 3.24 -17.54 16.20
C VAL A 118 2.60 -16.32 15.52
N GLU A 119 2.67 -15.17 16.16
CA GLU A 119 2.06 -13.95 15.61
C GLU A 119 2.79 -13.39 14.39
N ASN A 120 4.14 -13.43 14.40
CA ASN A 120 4.97 -12.80 13.38
C ASN A 120 6.01 -13.79 12.84
N PRO A 121 5.60 -14.78 12.00
CA PRO A 121 6.54 -15.74 11.42
C PRO A 121 7.45 -15.12 10.37
N PHE A 122 7.08 -13.94 9.83
CA PHE A 122 7.85 -13.16 8.88
C PHE A 122 8.11 -11.75 9.42
N SER A 123 9.35 -11.29 9.23
CA SER A 123 9.74 -9.90 9.43
C SER A 123 10.13 -9.30 8.09
N LEU A 124 9.52 -8.18 7.72
CA LEU A 124 9.82 -7.46 6.49
C LEU A 124 10.43 -6.11 6.84
N THR A 125 11.66 -5.90 6.39
CA THR A 125 12.40 -4.66 6.59
C THR A 125 12.87 -4.09 5.25
N TRP A 126 13.34 -2.85 5.25
CA TRP A 126 13.88 -2.20 4.07
C TRP A 126 15.03 -1.24 4.40
N ASN A 127 15.76 -0.82 3.36
CA ASN A 127 16.88 0.11 3.50
C ASN A 127 16.48 1.59 3.51
N TYR A 128 15.17 1.91 3.45
CA TYR A 128 14.68 3.29 3.51
C TYR A 128 14.82 3.85 4.94
N THR A 129 15.47 5.02 5.06
CA THR A 129 15.85 5.63 6.34
C THR A 129 14.82 6.59 6.92
N GLY A 130 13.68 6.80 6.24
CA GLY A 130 12.67 7.78 6.63
C GLY A 130 12.94 9.19 6.11
N SER A 131 13.94 9.38 5.25
CA SER A 131 14.21 10.69 4.64
C SER A 131 13.08 11.09 3.69
N PRO A 132 12.64 12.37 3.69
CA PRO A 132 11.61 12.82 2.77
C PRO A 132 11.98 12.61 1.31
N LEU A 133 11.03 12.12 0.51
CA LEU A 133 11.11 12.06 -0.94
C LEU A 133 10.45 13.30 -1.53
N ASN A 134 11.21 14.05 -2.32
CA ASN A 134 10.68 15.19 -3.06
C ASN A 134 9.79 14.75 -4.23
N PRO A 135 8.96 15.63 -4.77
CA PRO A 135 8.21 15.38 -6.00
C PRO A 135 9.11 14.85 -7.13
N GLN A 136 8.71 13.76 -7.78
CA GLN A 136 9.43 13.05 -8.85
C GLN A 136 10.77 12.42 -8.44
N GLU A 137 11.16 12.48 -7.16
CA GLU A 137 12.36 11.82 -6.68
C GLU A 137 12.21 10.30 -6.74
N GLN A 138 13.32 9.61 -7.06
CA GLN A 138 13.40 8.16 -7.13
C GLN A 138 14.40 7.66 -6.11
N ILE A 139 14.04 6.57 -5.42
CA ILE A 139 14.93 5.85 -4.52
C ILE A 139 15.03 4.37 -4.92
N PHE A 140 16.20 3.81 -4.66
CA PHE A 140 16.42 2.37 -4.77
C PHE A 140 16.11 1.71 -3.44
N VAL A 141 15.19 0.75 -3.45
CA VAL A 141 14.71 0.03 -2.27
C VAL A 141 15.17 -1.41 -2.32
N VAL A 142 15.66 -1.89 -1.19
CA VAL A 142 15.93 -3.31 -0.93
C VAL A 142 15.02 -3.73 0.21
N LEU A 143 14.06 -4.60 -0.08
CA LEU A 143 13.26 -5.30 0.92
C LEU A 143 14.02 -6.54 1.38
N THR A 144 14.04 -6.77 2.69
CA THR A 144 14.58 -7.97 3.31
C THR A 144 13.45 -8.71 4.02
N LEU A 145 13.14 -9.91 3.55
CA LEU A 145 12.23 -10.83 4.21
C LEU A 145 13.06 -11.77 5.09
N GLU A 146 12.78 -11.77 6.37
CA GLU A 146 13.31 -12.71 7.34
C GLU A 146 12.23 -13.72 7.72
N VAL A 147 12.56 -14.99 7.63
CA VAL A 147 11.68 -16.10 7.99
C VAL A 147 12.06 -16.60 9.37
N SER A 148 11.09 -16.69 10.28
CA SER A 148 11.31 -17.17 11.65
C SER A 148 11.97 -18.56 11.68
N SER A 149 12.95 -18.72 12.55
CA SER A 149 13.56 -20.01 12.91
C SER A 149 12.94 -20.63 14.18
N ASP A 150 11.81 -20.09 14.66
CA ASP A 150 11.13 -20.61 15.84
C ASP A 150 10.73 -22.07 15.64
N PRO A 151 11.08 -22.98 16.57
CA PRO A 151 10.74 -24.40 16.45
C PRO A 151 9.24 -24.66 16.35
N THR A 152 8.38 -23.80 16.97
CA THR A 152 6.93 -23.94 16.87
C THR A 152 6.42 -23.60 15.46
N PHE A 153 7.03 -22.61 14.81
CA PHE A 153 6.73 -22.28 13.41
C PHE A 153 7.22 -23.38 12.46
N ILE A 154 8.40 -23.94 12.69
CA ILE A 154 8.94 -25.05 11.89
C ILE A 154 8.01 -26.28 12.02
N ASN A 155 7.56 -26.61 13.22
CA ASN A 155 6.62 -27.69 13.45
C ASN A 155 5.28 -27.44 12.77
N PHE A 156 4.77 -26.20 12.76
CA PHE A 156 3.59 -25.81 12.02
C PHE A 156 3.72 -26.09 10.52
N ILE A 157 4.85 -25.70 9.90
CA ILE A 157 5.12 -25.95 8.48
C ILE A 157 5.09 -27.46 8.18
N ILE A 158 5.74 -28.25 9.02
CA ILE A 158 5.87 -29.71 8.82
C ILE A 158 4.50 -30.39 9.02
N ASN A 159 3.81 -30.11 10.12
CA ASN A 159 2.60 -30.80 10.51
C ASN A 159 1.40 -30.47 9.61
N ASN A 160 1.40 -29.30 8.99
CA ASN A 160 0.34 -28.85 8.09
C ASN A 160 0.75 -28.94 6.62
N ASP A 161 1.90 -29.55 6.30
CA ASP A 161 2.46 -29.69 4.93
C ASP A 161 2.43 -28.37 4.15
N VAL A 162 2.84 -27.26 4.79
CA VAL A 162 2.83 -25.92 4.19
C VAL A 162 3.78 -25.87 3.00
N LYS A 163 3.27 -25.41 1.85
CA LYS A 163 4.04 -25.30 0.59
C LYS A 163 4.10 -23.87 0.06
N GLN A 164 3.12 -23.06 0.37
CA GLN A 164 3.02 -21.70 -0.17
C GLN A 164 2.63 -20.70 0.92
N PHE A 165 3.03 -19.48 0.74
CA PHE A 165 2.61 -18.36 1.55
C PHE A 165 2.29 -17.15 0.67
N TYR A 166 1.40 -16.30 1.15
CA TYR A 166 1.03 -15.05 0.52
C TYR A 166 0.93 -13.97 1.59
N PHE A 167 1.29 -12.77 1.25
CA PHE A 167 1.06 -11.58 2.07
C PHE A 167 1.03 -10.32 1.22
N ASP A 168 0.40 -9.29 1.74
CA ASP A 168 0.35 -7.99 1.12
C ASP A 168 1.47 -7.09 1.66
N ILE A 169 2.12 -6.37 0.74
CA ILE A 169 3.07 -5.32 1.05
C ILE A 169 2.41 -3.99 0.71
N THR A 170 2.22 -3.14 1.72
CA THR A 170 1.71 -1.79 1.53
C THR A 170 2.83 -0.80 1.81
N ILE A 171 3.14 0.05 0.82
CA ILE A 171 4.02 1.21 0.99
C ILE A 171 3.13 2.44 0.99
N LYS A 172 2.99 3.04 2.16
CA LYS A 172 2.08 4.15 2.40
C LYS A 172 2.86 5.47 2.46
N PRO A 173 2.52 6.47 1.62
CA PRO A 173 3.01 7.82 1.83
C PRO A 173 2.39 8.42 3.11
N VAL A 174 3.22 9.05 3.92
CA VAL A 174 2.83 9.72 5.17
C VAL A 174 3.21 11.19 5.04
N GLU A 175 2.31 12.07 5.41
CA GLU A 175 2.58 13.50 5.53
C GLU A 175 3.54 13.76 6.68
N GLN A 176 4.39 14.78 6.53
CA GLN A 176 5.28 15.28 7.59
C GLN A 176 4.56 16.17 8.57
#